data_b48213971d080260e7683fb6ada6fe16
#
_entry.id   b48213971d080260e7683fb6ada6fe16
#
_cell.length_a   1.000
_cell.length_b   1.000
_cell.length_c   1.000
_cell.angle_alpha   90.00
_cell.angle_beta   90.00
_cell.angle_gamma   90.00
#
_symmetry.space_group_name_H-M   'P 1'
#
loop_
_entity.id
_entity.type
_entity.pdbx_description
1 polymer ?
#
loop_
_entity_poly.entity_id
_entity_poly.type
_entity_poly.pdbx_seq_one_letter_code
_entity_poly.pdbx_strand_id
1 'polypeptide(L)'
;MLFRSLSVREIFSSTDNGATWEPVQVRSQVSIPYCRGVLVKADDPQVIYLGNGESAFGGLGALHRSPDRGQTWETLPLPLAPNGTIWNLATHAADPDFLLASSVNGEVFCTTDAGDSWSKFAREFGEVLESTRFRGAHQAFNGGCSDAQDAPTLFT
;
A
#
# COMPACT_ATOMS: atom_id res chain seq x y z
N MET A 1 -10.02 -1.62 15.60
CA MET A 1 -8.56 -1.86 15.67
C MET A 1 -7.84 -0.77 14.90
N LEU A 2 -6.76 -0.23 15.42
CA LEU A 2 -5.96 0.81 14.79
C LEU A 2 -4.57 0.26 14.49
N PHE A 3 -3.95 0.72 13.39
CA PHE A 3 -2.57 0.41 13.04
C PHE A 3 -1.78 1.69 12.87
N ARG A 4 -0.51 1.64 13.21
CA ARG A 4 0.42 2.75 13.09
C ARG A 4 1.83 2.26 12.79
N SER A 5 2.47 2.81 11.78
CA SER A 5 3.91 2.67 11.60
C SER A 5 4.62 3.74 12.43
N LEU A 6 5.26 3.34 13.51
CA LEU A 6 5.95 4.25 14.45
C LEU A 6 7.47 4.16 14.38
N SER A 7 8.00 3.13 13.76
CA SER A 7 9.43 2.97 13.60
C SER A 7 9.75 2.45 12.20
N VAL A 8 10.96 2.69 11.80
CA VAL A 8 11.56 2.26 10.53
C VAL A 8 11.49 0.76 10.28
N ARG A 9 11.07 -0.04 11.26
CA ARG A 9 11.23 -1.51 11.22
C ARG A 9 10.09 -2.29 11.86
N GLU A 10 9.01 -1.63 12.30
CA GLU A 10 7.90 -2.31 12.96
C GLU A 10 6.61 -1.53 12.77
N ILE A 11 5.51 -2.23 12.73
CA ILE A 11 4.17 -1.65 12.85
C ILE A 11 3.56 -2.02 14.20
N PHE A 12 2.69 -1.17 14.68
CA PHE A 12 2.01 -1.35 15.95
C PHE A 12 0.51 -1.41 15.74
N SER A 13 -0.17 -2.22 16.52
CA SER A 13 -1.63 -2.30 16.55
C SER A 13 -2.17 -1.92 17.91
N SER A 14 -3.40 -1.39 17.91
CA SER A 14 -4.16 -1.08 19.12
C SER A 14 -5.56 -1.68 19.02
N THR A 15 -6.03 -2.29 20.08
CA THR A 15 -7.39 -2.83 20.22
C THR A 15 -8.28 -1.97 21.14
N ASP A 16 -7.73 -0.96 21.78
CA ASP A 16 -8.35 -0.09 22.79
C ASP A 16 -8.42 1.39 22.35
N ASN A 17 -8.62 1.63 21.05
CA ASN A 17 -8.70 2.95 20.42
C ASN A 17 -7.45 3.82 20.61
N GLY A 18 -6.28 3.18 20.70
CA GLY A 18 -5.00 3.88 20.76
C GLY A 18 -4.51 4.15 22.18
N ALA A 19 -5.15 3.62 23.22
CA ALA A 19 -4.69 3.76 24.58
C ALA A 19 -3.42 2.94 24.83
N THR A 20 -3.34 1.74 24.25
CA THR A 20 -2.13 0.91 24.26
C THR A 20 -1.77 0.44 22.84
N TRP A 21 -0.49 0.15 22.61
CA TRP A 21 0.06 -0.25 21.32
C TRP A 21 1.01 -1.43 21.48
N GLU A 22 0.80 -2.48 20.68
CA GLU A 22 1.61 -3.68 20.67
C GLU A 22 2.28 -3.88 19.31
N PRO A 23 3.54 -4.34 19.26
CA PRO A 23 4.22 -4.62 17.99
C PRO A 23 3.62 -5.83 17.30
N VAL A 24 3.47 -5.76 15.98
CA VAL A 24 2.87 -6.82 15.14
C VAL A 24 3.90 -7.88 14.71
N GLN A 25 5.19 -7.71 15.07
CA GLN A 25 6.30 -8.62 14.78
C GLN A 25 6.52 -8.91 13.27
N VAL A 26 6.37 -7.89 12.44
CA VAL A 26 6.52 -7.99 10.98
C VAL A 26 7.92 -8.44 10.57
N ARG A 27 8.96 -8.02 11.30
CA ARG A 27 10.39 -8.24 10.96
C ARG A 27 10.81 -9.68 10.75
N SER A 28 10.15 -10.62 11.42
CA SER A 28 10.45 -12.04 11.29
C SER A 28 9.85 -12.67 10.04
N GLN A 29 8.95 -11.97 9.34
CA GLN A 29 8.13 -12.51 8.27
C GLN A 29 8.34 -11.80 6.93
N VAL A 30 8.93 -10.60 6.91
CA VAL A 30 9.21 -9.85 5.68
C VAL A 30 10.70 -9.65 5.50
N SER A 31 11.17 -9.79 4.27
CA SER A 31 12.60 -9.74 3.94
C SER A 31 13.17 -8.31 3.95
N ILE A 32 12.34 -7.29 3.72
CA ILE A 32 12.75 -5.89 3.62
C ILE A 32 12.22 -5.13 4.84
N PRO A 33 13.11 -4.57 5.69
CA PRO A 33 12.75 -4.20 7.05
C PRO A 33 12.13 -2.80 7.22
N TYR A 34 12.20 -1.93 6.21
CA TYR A 34 11.71 -0.55 6.33
C TYR A 34 10.19 -0.50 6.09
N CYS A 35 9.40 -0.51 7.16
CA CYS A 35 7.94 -0.39 7.09
C CYS A 35 7.53 1.08 6.89
N ARG A 36 6.68 1.37 5.90
CA ARG A 36 6.24 2.74 5.61
C ARG A 36 4.73 2.89 5.50
N GLY A 37 4.11 2.32 4.49
CA GLY A 37 2.67 2.39 4.27
C GLY A 37 1.95 1.25 4.98
N VAL A 38 0.90 1.54 5.74
CA VAL A 38 0.00 0.51 6.26
C VAL A 38 -1.44 0.91 5.94
N LEU A 39 -2.20 -0.04 5.42
CA LEU A 39 -3.60 0.15 5.03
C LEU A 39 -4.43 -1.03 5.53
N VAL A 40 -5.58 -0.74 6.12
CA VAL A 40 -6.58 -1.75 6.47
C VAL A 40 -7.63 -1.78 5.36
N LYS A 41 -8.01 -2.97 4.89
CA LYS A 41 -9.06 -3.14 3.87
C LYS A 41 -10.38 -2.53 4.37
N ALA A 42 -11.07 -1.80 3.52
CA ALA A 42 -12.21 -0.97 3.94
C ALA A 42 -13.42 -1.79 4.40
N ASP A 43 -13.64 -2.96 3.83
CA ASP A 43 -14.77 -3.86 4.12
C ASP A 43 -14.38 -5.05 5.01
N ASP A 44 -13.08 -5.32 5.19
CA ASP A 44 -12.59 -6.39 6.05
C ASP A 44 -11.41 -5.93 6.92
N PRO A 45 -11.64 -5.61 8.19
CA PRO A 45 -10.59 -5.12 9.10
C PRO A 45 -9.59 -6.19 9.54
N GLN A 46 -9.71 -7.43 9.08
CA GLN A 46 -8.70 -8.46 9.28
C GLN A 46 -7.59 -8.37 8.23
N VAL A 47 -7.92 -7.87 7.04
CA VAL A 47 -6.98 -7.75 5.94
C VAL A 47 -6.21 -6.43 6.03
N ILE A 48 -4.89 -6.54 6.02
CA ILE A 48 -3.95 -5.43 6.14
C ILE A 48 -2.96 -5.50 4.99
N TYR A 49 -2.66 -4.35 4.40
CA TYR A 49 -1.60 -4.18 3.41
C TYR A 49 -0.44 -3.39 4.01
N LEU A 50 0.78 -3.79 3.67
CA LEU A 50 2.01 -3.17 4.12
C LEU A 50 2.92 -2.87 2.94
N GLY A 51 3.22 -1.60 2.73
CA GLY A 51 4.29 -1.14 1.86
C GLY A 51 5.59 -0.99 2.63
N ASN A 52 6.66 -1.56 2.10
CA ASN A 52 7.98 -1.48 2.71
C ASN A 52 9.11 -1.32 1.69
N GLY A 53 10.31 -1.18 2.18
CA GLY A 53 11.53 -1.04 1.39
C GLY A 53 12.79 -1.30 2.21
N GLU A 54 13.93 -1.10 1.60
CA GLU A 54 15.23 -1.26 2.31
C GLU A 54 15.55 -0.06 3.21
N SER A 55 15.14 1.15 2.79
CA SER A 55 15.32 2.41 3.52
C SER A 55 14.32 3.46 3.01
N ALA A 56 14.29 4.65 3.59
CA ALA A 56 13.38 5.73 3.18
C ALA A 56 13.46 6.06 1.69
N PHE A 57 14.67 6.08 1.12
CA PHE A 57 14.96 6.39 -0.28
C PHE A 57 15.74 5.26 -0.96
N GLY A 58 15.54 4.04 -0.49
CA GLY A 58 16.18 2.86 -1.07
C GLY A 58 15.63 2.51 -2.45
N GLY A 59 16.42 1.79 -3.23
CA GLY A 59 16.08 1.36 -4.59
C GLY A 59 15.22 0.09 -4.65
N LEU A 60 14.82 -0.46 -3.52
CA LEU A 60 14.00 -1.68 -3.45
C LEU A 60 12.76 -1.44 -2.61
N GLY A 61 11.65 -1.99 -3.08
CA GLY A 61 10.38 -2.01 -2.37
C GLY A 61 9.67 -3.35 -2.49
N ALA A 62 8.71 -3.57 -1.61
CA ALA A 62 7.81 -4.70 -1.67
C ALA A 62 6.45 -4.33 -1.08
N LEU A 63 5.45 -5.12 -1.45
CA LEU A 63 4.10 -5.01 -0.95
C LEU A 63 3.69 -6.35 -0.34
N HIS A 64 3.09 -6.30 0.83
CA HIS A 64 2.64 -7.49 1.55
C HIS A 64 1.18 -7.36 1.94
N ARG A 65 0.52 -8.51 2.09
CA ARG A 65 -0.84 -8.62 2.63
C ARG A 65 -0.81 -9.57 3.84
N SER A 66 -1.58 -9.21 4.85
CA SER A 66 -1.92 -10.09 5.97
C SER A 66 -3.43 -10.32 5.95
N PRO A 67 -3.92 -11.57 5.97
CA PRO A 67 -5.35 -11.87 6.05
C PRO A 67 -5.87 -11.96 7.49
N ASP A 68 -5.01 -11.83 8.50
CA ASP A 68 -5.26 -12.23 9.88
C ASP A 68 -4.75 -11.21 10.91
N ARG A 69 -4.88 -9.92 10.59
CA ARG A 69 -4.49 -8.78 11.46
C ARG A 69 -3.00 -8.73 11.76
N GLY A 70 -2.17 -9.17 10.84
CA GLY A 70 -0.72 -9.09 10.97
C GLY A 70 -0.08 -10.32 11.64
N GLN A 71 -0.83 -11.41 11.85
CA GLN A 71 -0.24 -12.64 12.39
C GLN A 71 0.61 -13.37 11.35
N THR A 72 0.15 -13.39 10.09
CA THR A 72 0.91 -13.91 8.95
C THR A 72 0.97 -12.89 7.82
N TRP A 73 2.03 -12.95 7.00
CA TRP A 73 2.26 -12.03 5.89
C TRP A 73 2.67 -12.79 4.64
N GLU A 74 2.09 -12.42 3.52
CA GLU A 74 2.48 -12.89 2.19
C GLU A 74 2.97 -11.72 1.33
N THR A 75 3.95 -11.98 0.47
CA THR A 75 4.41 -10.97 -0.51
C THR A 75 3.48 -10.98 -1.71
N LEU A 76 2.99 -9.82 -2.10
CA LEU A 76 2.10 -9.67 -3.24
C LEU A 76 2.87 -9.67 -4.57
N PRO A 77 2.29 -10.27 -5.64
CA PRO A 77 2.95 -10.49 -6.92
C PRO A 77 2.92 -9.21 -7.79
N LEU A 78 3.75 -8.23 -7.49
CA LEU A 78 3.89 -7.05 -8.36
C LEU A 78 4.48 -7.44 -9.72
N PRO A 79 4.08 -6.79 -10.83
CA PRO A 79 4.50 -7.14 -12.20
C PRO A 79 6.00 -6.94 -12.43
N LEU A 80 6.63 -6.13 -11.59
CA LEU A 80 8.09 -5.92 -11.56
C LEU A 80 8.51 -5.49 -10.15
N ALA A 81 9.79 -5.60 -9.84
CA ALA A 81 10.34 -5.09 -8.59
C ALA A 81 10.21 -3.56 -8.55
N PRO A 82 9.60 -2.97 -7.50
CA PRO A 82 9.51 -1.53 -7.37
C PRO A 82 10.88 -0.85 -7.35
N ASN A 83 10.96 0.31 -8.02
CA ASN A 83 12.18 1.12 -8.08
C ASN A 83 12.50 1.88 -6.78
N GLY A 84 11.75 1.66 -5.74
CA GLY A 84 11.92 2.27 -4.43
C GLY A 84 10.90 1.77 -3.41
N THR A 85 11.08 2.19 -2.18
CA THR A 85 10.16 1.88 -1.09
C THR A 85 8.71 2.16 -1.49
N ILE A 86 7.80 1.21 -1.23
CA ILE A 86 6.36 1.46 -1.36
C ILE A 86 5.95 2.41 -0.23
N TRP A 87 5.67 3.64 -0.62
CA TRP A 87 5.49 4.77 0.30
C TRP A 87 4.06 4.98 0.71
N ASN A 88 3.14 4.89 -0.25
CA ASN A 88 1.72 5.11 -0.02
C ASN A 88 0.88 3.94 -0.51
N LEU A 89 -0.22 3.72 0.21
CA LEU A 89 -1.29 2.80 -0.13
C LEU A 89 -2.61 3.55 -0.04
N ALA A 90 -3.52 3.29 -0.98
CA ALA A 90 -4.85 3.88 -0.97
C ALA A 90 -5.90 2.86 -1.41
N THR A 91 -7.10 2.97 -0.82
CA THR A 91 -8.31 2.24 -1.21
C THR A 91 -9.51 3.15 -1.03
N HIS A 92 -10.67 2.72 -1.51
CA HIS A 92 -11.92 3.45 -1.34
C HIS A 92 -13.02 2.52 -0.85
N ALA A 93 -13.85 3.00 0.10
CA ALA A 93 -14.91 2.19 0.72
C ALA A 93 -16.00 1.73 -0.27
N ALA A 94 -16.19 2.45 -1.38
CA ALA A 94 -17.15 2.06 -2.43
C ALA A 94 -16.61 0.96 -3.38
N ASP A 95 -15.29 0.74 -3.37
CA ASP A 95 -14.61 -0.31 -4.12
C ASP A 95 -13.41 -0.79 -3.31
N PRO A 96 -13.64 -1.65 -2.30
CA PRO A 96 -12.62 -2.06 -1.36
C PRO A 96 -11.58 -3.02 -1.96
N ASP A 97 -11.87 -3.61 -3.12
CA ASP A 97 -10.93 -4.48 -3.85
C ASP A 97 -10.01 -3.68 -4.78
N PHE A 98 -10.36 -2.42 -5.05
CA PHE A 98 -9.48 -1.50 -5.77
C PHE A 98 -8.47 -0.88 -4.81
N LEU A 99 -7.17 -1.10 -5.12
CA LEU A 99 -6.07 -0.52 -4.35
C LEU A 99 -5.06 0.14 -5.27
N LEU A 100 -4.45 1.18 -4.76
CA LEU A 100 -3.29 1.82 -5.36
C LEU A 100 -2.11 1.72 -4.40
N ALA A 101 -0.93 1.49 -4.96
CA ALA A 101 0.34 1.54 -4.25
C ALA A 101 1.33 2.39 -5.04
N SER A 102 2.05 3.29 -4.37
CA SER A 102 3.09 4.08 -5.03
C SER A 102 4.45 3.94 -4.38
N SER A 103 5.49 3.85 -5.21
CA SER A 103 6.87 3.94 -4.75
C SER A 103 7.26 5.39 -4.49
N VAL A 104 8.27 5.60 -3.65
CA VAL A 104 8.86 6.92 -3.41
C VAL A 104 9.40 7.56 -4.70
N ASN A 105 9.84 6.76 -5.65
CA ASN A 105 10.42 7.20 -6.92
C ASN A 105 9.37 7.33 -8.06
N GLY A 106 8.06 7.31 -7.74
CA GLY A 106 7.01 7.70 -8.67
C GLY A 106 6.37 6.57 -9.48
N GLU A 107 6.72 5.30 -9.24
CA GLU A 107 5.94 4.20 -9.79
C GLU A 107 4.60 4.07 -9.10
N VAL A 108 3.55 3.76 -9.87
CA VAL A 108 2.21 3.50 -9.33
C VAL A 108 1.74 2.15 -9.82
N PHE A 109 1.26 1.35 -8.89
CA PHE A 109 0.68 0.04 -9.11
C PHE A 109 -0.79 0.06 -8.70
N CYS A 110 -1.61 -0.70 -9.39
CA CYS A 110 -3.02 -0.86 -9.05
C CYS A 110 -3.48 -2.31 -9.15
N THR A 111 -4.50 -2.63 -8.38
CA THR A 111 -5.22 -3.89 -8.40
C THR A 111 -6.73 -3.62 -8.35
N THR A 112 -7.54 -4.55 -8.87
CA THR A 112 -9.00 -4.56 -8.79
C THR A 112 -9.54 -5.84 -8.15
N ASP A 113 -8.67 -6.66 -7.60
CA ASP A 113 -8.96 -7.97 -7.01
C ASP A 113 -8.33 -8.14 -5.62
N ALA A 114 -8.33 -7.07 -4.83
CA ALA A 114 -7.78 -7.05 -3.47
C ALA A 114 -6.30 -7.47 -3.39
N GLY A 115 -5.55 -7.34 -4.49
CA GLY A 115 -4.12 -7.59 -4.53
C GLY A 115 -3.70 -8.97 -5.04
N ASP A 116 -4.61 -9.76 -5.58
CA ASP A 116 -4.29 -11.07 -6.18
C ASP A 116 -3.51 -10.91 -7.48
N SER A 117 -3.81 -9.84 -8.24
CA SER A 117 -3.02 -9.42 -9.40
C SER A 117 -2.79 -7.91 -9.41
N TRP A 118 -1.69 -7.48 -10.01
CA TRP A 118 -1.29 -6.08 -10.06
C TRP A 118 -0.88 -5.65 -11.46
N SER A 119 -1.20 -4.42 -11.80
CA SER A 119 -0.72 -3.72 -13.00
C SER A 119 0.07 -2.48 -12.61
N LYS A 120 1.10 -2.13 -13.39
CA LYS A 120 1.84 -0.88 -13.24
C LYS A 120 1.33 0.14 -14.24
N PHE A 121 1.13 1.39 -13.81
CA PHE A 121 0.89 2.48 -14.75
C PHE A 121 2.10 2.69 -15.66
N ALA A 122 1.84 2.93 -16.96
CA ALA A 122 2.90 3.19 -17.93
C ALA A 122 3.64 4.51 -17.65
N ARG A 123 2.92 5.49 -17.07
CA ARG A 123 3.50 6.78 -16.69
C ARG A 123 4.17 6.68 -15.33
N GLU A 124 5.37 7.20 -15.22
CA GLU A 124 6.05 7.46 -13.95
C GLU A 124 5.83 8.92 -13.55
N PHE A 125 5.63 9.12 -12.26
CA PHE A 125 5.44 10.43 -11.66
C PHE A 125 6.77 10.84 -11.02
N GLY A 126 6.93 12.10 -10.66
CA GLY A 126 8.05 12.51 -9.81
C GLY A 126 7.93 11.92 -8.41
N GLU A 127 8.82 12.31 -7.52
CA GLU A 127 8.81 11.87 -6.12
C GLU A 127 7.42 12.02 -5.47
N VAL A 128 6.83 10.90 -5.03
CA VAL A 128 5.48 10.88 -4.43
C VAL A 128 5.61 10.74 -2.93
N LEU A 129 5.73 11.86 -2.22
CA LEU A 129 5.85 11.90 -0.76
C LEU A 129 4.51 11.98 -0.03
N GLU A 130 3.45 12.46 -0.67
CA GLU A 130 2.11 12.54 -0.09
C GLU A 130 1.05 12.12 -1.11
N SER A 131 0.24 11.14 -0.75
CA SER A 131 -1.03 10.84 -1.41
C SER A 131 -2.17 11.39 -0.56
N THR A 132 -2.31 12.70 -0.52
CA THR A 132 -3.45 13.32 0.12
C THR A 132 -4.70 13.10 -0.72
N ARG A 133 -5.53 12.13 -0.31
CA ARG A 133 -6.92 11.96 -0.70
C ARG A 133 -7.15 11.74 -2.20
N PHE A 134 -7.14 10.52 -2.64
CA PHE A 134 -7.81 10.11 -3.89
C PHE A 134 -9.34 10.35 -3.81
N ARG A 135 -9.73 11.61 -3.60
CA ARG A 135 -11.12 12.03 -3.73
C ARG A 135 -11.41 12.20 -5.22
N GLY A 136 -11.87 11.18 -5.86
CA GLY A 136 -12.25 11.24 -7.27
C GLY A 136 -11.72 10.11 -8.13
N ALA A 137 -10.81 9.30 -7.64
CA ALA A 137 -10.31 8.14 -8.38
C ALA A 137 -11.45 7.21 -8.82
N HIS A 138 -12.48 7.04 -7.99
CA HIS A 138 -13.63 6.21 -8.30
C HIS A 138 -14.43 6.65 -9.56
N GLN A 139 -14.46 7.94 -9.90
CA GLN A 139 -15.14 8.41 -11.13
C GLN A 139 -14.26 8.31 -12.38
N ALA A 140 -12.95 8.30 -12.22
CA ALA A 140 -12.00 8.23 -13.33
C ALA A 140 -11.67 6.79 -13.76
N PHE A 141 -11.96 5.79 -12.93
CA PHE A 141 -11.55 4.39 -13.13
C PHE A 141 -12.71 3.42 -13.37
N ASN A 142 -13.78 3.85 -14.08
CA ASN A 142 -14.90 2.97 -14.46
C ASN A 142 -14.50 1.78 -15.35
N GLY A 143 -13.27 1.70 -15.82
CA GLY A 143 -12.74 0.66 -16.70
C GLY A 143 -11.61 -0.20 -16.09
N GLY A 144 -11.27 -0.01 -14.80
CA GLY A 144 -10.18 -0.75 -14.17
C GLY A 144 -8.79 -0.14 -14.37
N CYS A 145 -7.74 -0.89 -14.00
CA CYS A 145 -6.35 -0.41 -14.06
C CYS A 145 -5.86 -0.04 -15.48
N SER A 146 -6.48 -0.58 -16.54
CA SER A 146 -6.10 -0.29 -17.93
C SER A 146 -6.43 1.14 -18.36
N ASP A 147 -7.54 1.70 -17.89
CA ASP A 147 -8.03 3.01 -18.34
C ASP A 147 -7.35 4.17 -17.60
N ALA A 148 -6.72 3.87 -16.48
CA ALA A 148 -5.93 4.84 -15.72
C ALA A 148 -4.66 5.31 -16.46
N GLN A 149 -4.24 4.61 -17.50
CA GLN A 149 -3.04 4.94 -18.27
C GLN A 149 -3.23 6.22 -19.11
N ASP A 150 -4.47 6.57 -19.45
CA ASP A 150 -4.81 7.70 -20.33
C ASP A 150 -5.39 8.92 -19.58
N ALA A 151 -5.51 8.89 -18.26
CA ALA A 151 -6.10 9.98 -17.47
C ALA A 151 -5.09 11.11 -17.22
N PRO A 152 -5.25 12.29 -17.87
CA PRO A 152 -4.23 13.36 -17.83
C PRO A 152 -4.22 14.23 -16.58
N THR A 153 -5.11 14.02 -15.58
CA THR A 153 -5.37 15.06 -14.55
C THR A 153 -5.57 14.56 -13.13
N LEU A 154 -5.00 13.43 -12.73
CA LEU A 154 -5.22 12.88 -11.38
C LEU A 154 -4.27 13.42 -10.29
N PHE A 155 -3.28 14.23 -10.66
CA PHE A 155 -2.23 14.70 -9.75
C PHE A 155 -1.92 16.19 -9.97
N THR A 156 -2.84 17.07 -9.59
CA THR A 156 -2.59 18.51 -9.36
C THR A 156 -2.99 18.88 -7.95
#